data_f6514319f3e0cac82b752f7f3c5bfd00
#
_entry.id   f6514319f3e0cac82b752f7f3c5bfd00
#
_cell.length_a   1.000
_cell.length_b   1.000
_cell.length_c   1.000
_cell.angle_alpha   90.00
_cell.angle_beta   90.00
_cell.angle_gamma   90.00
#
_symmetry.space_group_name_H-M   'P 1'
#
loop_
_entity.id
_entity.type
_entity.pdbx_description
1 polymer ?
#
loop_
_entity_poly.entity_id
_entity_poly.type
_entity_poly.pdbx_seq_one_letter_code
_entity_poly.pdbx_strand_id
1 'polypeptide(L)'
;MMDRIRQELEKGGAVVLPTETVYGLFAKALDEKAVDYVYQLKRRPRDKALNLNVASLEDILHFSKNQPTYLQKLVENFLPGPLTIILEANDRVPYWVNSGLATVGFRMPSHPITLDLIRETGPLIGPSANISGQASGVTFAQILEDFDQEVLGLEDDTFLTGQDSTILNLSGDKVKILRQGAIKREDILARLPEISFEEE
;
A
#
# COMPACT_ATOMS: atom_id res chain seq x y z
N MET A 1 3.18 23.36 -4.58
CA MET A 1 2.54 22.07 -4.89
C MET A 1 2.44 21.16 -3.66
N MET A 2 3.55 20.95 -2.94
CA MET A 2 3.55 20.07 -1.75
C MET A 2 2.60 20.53 -0.65
N ASP A 3 2.50 21.84 -0.40
CA ASP A 3 1.55 22.37 0.58
C ASP A 3 0.11 22.10 0.20
N ARG A 4 -0.22 22.16 -1.09
CA ARG A 4 -1.56 21.83 -1.60
C ARG A 4 -1.87 20.34 -1.41
N ILE A 5 -0.89 19.47 -1.63
CA ILE A 5 -1.03 18.02 -1.41
C ILE A 5 -1.28 17.72 0.06
N ARG A 6 -0.51 18.32 0.98
CA ARG A 6 -0.72 18.17 2.42
C ARG A 6 -2.11 18.64 2.85
N GLN A 7 -2.53 19.81 2.36
CA GLN A 7 -3.86 20.36 2.67
C GLN A 7 -4.98 19.45 2.16
N GLU A 8 -4.82 18.90 0.95
CA GLU A 8 -5.80 17.97 0.38
C GLU A 8 -5.95 16.72 1.23
N LEU A 9 -4.84 16.13 1.65
CA LEU A 9 -4.86 14.97 2.55
C LEU A 9 -5.50 15.30 3.90
N GLU A 10 -5.13 16.43 4.50
CA GLU A 10 -5.63 16.84 5.82
C GLU A 10 -7.14 17.13 5.82
N LYS A 11 -7.69 17.65 4.75
CA LYS A 11 -9.14 17.89 4.65
C LYS A 11 -9.97 16.66 4.28
N GLY A 12 -9.32 15.50 4.11
CA GLY A 12 -10.00 14.24 3.79
C GLY A 12 -10.15 13.96 2.30
N GLY A 13 -9.36 14.64 1.47
CA GLY A 13 -9.31 14.39 0.03
C GLY A 13 -8.37 13.26 -0.34
N ALA A 14 -8.23 13.03 -1.64
CA ALA A 14 -7.34 12.03 -2.20
C ALA A 14 -6.33 12.69 -3.16
N VAL A 15 -5.11 12.16 -3.20
CA VAL A 15 -4.03 12.65 -4.07
C VAL A 15 -3.34 11.50 -4.78
N VAL A 16 -2.85 11.75 -5.99
CA VAL A 16 -2.07 10.78 -6.76
C VAL A 16 -0.58 10.98 -6.43
N LEU A 17 0.06 9.93 -5.91
CA LEU A 17 1.48 9.99 -5.55
C LEU A 17 2.25 8.83 -6.19
N PRO A 18 3.52 9.09 -6.59
CA PRO A 18 4.37 8.05 -7.14
C PRO A 18 4.88 7.11 -6.05
N THR A 19 5.07 5.86 -6.44
CA THR A 19 5.80 4.85 -5.67
C THR A 19 6.88 4.24 -6.57
N GLU A 20 7.63 3.26 -6.09
CA GLU A 20 8.58 2.52 -6.94
C GLU A 20 7.89 1.51 -7.86
N THR A 21 6.60 1.26 -7.66
CA THR A 21 5.80 0.35 -8.49
C THR A 21 4.94 1.10 -9.50
N VAL A 22 3.76 1.54 -9.07
CA VAL A 22 2.80 2.31 -9.87
C VAL A 22 2.35 3.51 -9.04
N TYR A 23 1.69 4.49 -9.67
CA TYR A 23 1.04 5.56 -8.92
C TYR A 23 -0.07 4.99 -8.04
N GLY A 24 -0.16 5.51 -6.82
CA GLY A 24 -1.26 5.23 -5.91
C GLY A 24 -2.20 6.42 -5.77
N LEU A 25 -3.45 6.12 -5.47
CA LEU A 25 -4.45 7.12 -5.08
C LEU A 25 -4.53 7.09 -3.55
N PHE A 26 -3.90 8.10 -2.91
CA PHE A 26 -3.68 8.12 -1.47
C PHE A 26 -4.69 8.98 -0.74
N ALA A 27 -5.12 8.51 0.42
CA ALA A 27 -5.98 9.24 1.35
C ALA A 27 -5.72 8.76 2.77
N LYS A 28 -6.13 9.54 3.77
CA LYS A 28 -5.93 9.18 5.18
C LYS A 28 -6.73 7.92 5.53
N ALA A 29 -6.01 6.87 5.96
CA ALA A 29 -6.60 5.57 6.23
C ALA A 29 -7.58 5.57 7.41
N LEU A 30 -7.32 6.41 8.41
CA LEU A 30 -8.13 6.47 9.62
C LEU A 30 -9.32 7.44 9.49
N ASP A 31 -9.47 8.09 8.35
CA ASP A 31 -10.60 8.96 8.01
C ASP A 31 -11.58 8.20 7.12
N GLU A 32 -12.70 7.76 7.66
CA GLU A 32 -13.70 6.96 6.95
C GLU A 32 -14.21 7.65 5.68
N LYS A 33 -14.44 8.97 5.75
CA LYS A 33 -14.92 9.74 4.59
C LYS A 33 -13.89 9.83 3.49
N ALA A 34 -12.61 9.95 3.85
CA ALA A 34 -11.50 9.99 2.88
C ALA A 34 -11.36 8.64 2.17
N VAL A 35 -11.46 7.54 2.90
CA VAL A 35 -11.42 6.19 2.33
C VAL A 35 -12.63 5.95 1.42
N ASP A 36 -13.81 6.35 1.86
CA ASP A 36 -15.05 6.27 1.09
C ASP A 36 -14.92 7.00 -0.25
N TYR A 37 -14.35 8.19 -0.21
CA TYR A 37 -14.11 9.00 -1.42
C TYR A 37 -13.22 8.27 -2.43
N VAL A 38 -12.17 7.57 -1.97
CA VAL A 38 -11.30 6.78 -2.87
C VAL A 38 -12.07 5.63 -3.51
N TYR A 39 -12.91 4.93 -2.76
CA TYR A 39 -13.77 3.89 -3.34
C TYR A 39 -14.67 4.44 -4.43
N GLN A 40 -15.25 5.61 -4.21
CA GLN A 40 -16.11 6.28 -5.19
C GLN A 40 -15.33 6.68 -6.44
N LEU A 41 -14.19 7.35 -6.28
CA LEU A 41 -13.33 7.77 -7.40
C LEU A 41 -12.91 6.60 -8.29
N LYS A 42 -12.55 5.50 -7.67
CA LYS A 42 -12.08 4.30 -8.39
C LYS A 42 -13.21 3.43 -8.90
N ARG A 43 -14.45 3.67 -8.50
CA ARG A 43 -15.57 2.74 -8.71
C ARG A 43 -15.22 1.33 -8.22
N ARG A 44 -14.56 1.29 -7.06
CA ARG A 44 -14.06 0.04 -6.47
C ARG A 44 -15.18 -0.66 -5.71
N PRO A 45 -15.34 -2.00 -5.86
CA PRO A 45 -16.26 -2.76 -5.02
C PRO A 45 -15.84 -2.70 -3.54
N ARG A 46 -16.81 -2.49 -2.65
CA ARG A 46 -16.55 -2.32 -1.21
C ARG A 46 -16.02 -3.57 -0.51
N ASP A 47 -16.22 -4.74 -1.09
CA ASP A 47 -15.71 -6.00 -0.58
C ASP A 47 -14.20 -6.21 -0.88
N LYS A 48 -13.62 -5.36 -1.73
CA LYS A 48 -12.18 -5.39 -2.00
C LYS A 48 -11.43 -4.57 -0.96
N ALA A 49 -10.76 -5.26 -0.04
CA ALA A 49 -9.98 -4.65 1.02
C ALA A 49 -8.84 -3.77 0.48
N LEU A 50 -8.45 -2.78 1.28
CA LEU A 50 -7.31 -1.90 1.04
C LEU A 50 -6.18 -2.25 1.99
N ASN A 51 -4.98 -1.80 1.66
CA ASN A 51 -3.80 -1.93 2.49
C ASN A 51 -3.50 -0.64 3.26
N LEU A 52 -2.78 -0.76 4.36
CA LEU A 52 -2.21 0.38 5.06
C LEU A 52 -0.81 0.67 4.49
N ASN A 53 -0.60 1.89 4.01
CA ASN A 53 0.71 2.40 3.66
C ASN A 53 1.28 3.11 4.87
N VAL A 54 2.41 2.62 5.35
CA VAL A 54 3.04 3.02 6.61
C VAL A 54 4.49 3.43 6.36
N ALA A 55 5.14 4.01 7.38
CA ALA A 55 6.50 4.51 7.26
C ALA A 55 7.49 3.87 8.24
N SER A 56 7.03 2.89 9.04
CA SER A 56 7.88 2.25 10.05
C SER A 56 7.39 0.85 10.41
N LEU A 57 8.29 0.05 10.98
CA LEU A 57 7.94 -1.23 11.60
C LEU A 57 6.97 -1.01 12.77
N GLU A 58 7.12 0.07 13.53
CA GLU A 58 6.25 0.39 14.66
C GLU A 58 4.79 0.51 14.23
N ASP A 59 4.52 1.14 13.08
CA ASP A 59 3.17 1.23 12.52
C ASP A 59 2.62 -0.15 12.18
N ILE A 60 3.44 -1.02 11.60
CA ILE A 60 3.03 -2.40 11.28
C ILE A 60 2.64 -3.14 12.55
N LEU A 61 3.45 -3.04 13.60
CA LEU A 61 3.17 -3.67 14.89
C LEU A 61 1.91 -3.09 15.54
N HIS A 62 1.68 -1.79 15.37
CA HIS A 62 0.52 -1.09 15.96
C HIS A 62 -0.82 -1.61 15.46
N PHE A 63 -0.90 -2.03 14.19
CA PHE A 63 -2.13 -2.46 13.53
C PHE A 63 -2.24 -3.98 13.36
N SER A 64 -1.27 -4.74 13.84
CA SER A 64 -1.24 -6.20 13.67
C SER A 64 -1.06 -6.93 15.01
N LYS A 65 -1.28 -8.24 14.97
CA LYS A 65 -1.06 -9.13 16.13
C LYS A 65 -0.51 -10.47 15.68
N ASN A 66 0.02 -11.25 16.63
CA ASN A 66 0.55 -12.59 16.37
C ASN A 66 1.56 -12.60 15.22
N GLN A 67 2.46 -11.61 15.21
CA GLN A 67 3.42 -11.44 14.15
C GLN A 67 4.42 -12.61 14.13
N PRO A 68 4.87 -13.04 12.94
CA PRO A 68 5.93 -14.05 12.86
C PRO A 68 7.25 -13.51 13.44
N THR A 69 8.04 -14.39 14.00
CA THR A 69 9.31 -14.03 14.66
C THR A 69 10.32 -13.37 13.70
N TYR A 70 10.21 -13.64 12.40
CA TYR A 70 11.10 -13.07 11.38
C TYR A 70 10.63 -11.71 10.84
N LEU A 71 9.51 -11.15 11.33
CA LEU A 71 8.91 -9.93 10.75
C LEU A 71 9.89 -8.77 10.69
N GLN A 72 10.60 -8.48 11.80
CA GLN A 72 11.54 -7.36 11.85
C GLN A 72 12.64 -7.51 10.78
N LYS A 73 13.21 -8.68 10.66
CA LYS A 73 14.27 -8.95 9.68
C LYS A 73 13.77 -8.83 8.25
N LEU A 74 12.53 -9.29 7.99
CA LEU A 74 11.89 -9.13 6.68
C LEU A 74 11.70 -7.65 6.32
N VAL A 75 11.18 -6.87 7.24
CA VAL A 75 10.97 -5.42 7.06
C VAL A 75 12.31 -4.71 6.83
N GLU A 76 13.32 -4.99 7.64
CA GLU A 76 14.65 -4.36 7.51
C GLU A 76 15.32 -4.65 6.17
N ASN A 77 15.08 -5.82 5.59
CA ASN A 77 15.71 -6.21 4.32
C ASN A 77 14.92 -5.78 3.08
N PHE A 78 13.60 -5.62 3.16
CA PHE A 78 12.76 -5.44 1.96
C PHE A 78 11.85 -4.21 1.98
N LEU A 79 11.74 -3.51 3.09
CA LEU A 79 10.94 -2.29 3.19
C LEU A 79 11.79 -1.10 3.65
N PRO A 80 11.57 0.10 3.09
CA PRO A 80 10.61 0.42 2.02
C PRO A 80 10.97 -0.28 0.71
N GLY A 81 9.94 -0.67 -0.05
CA GLY A 81 10.16 -1.37 -1.31
C GLY A 81 8.91 -2.07 -1.84
N PRO A 82 9.04 -2.79 -2.98
CA PRO A 82 7.91 -3.33 -3.74
C PRO A 82 7.37 -4.64 -3.14
N LEU A 83 7.07 -4.62 -1.85
CA LEU A 83 6.55 -5.76 -1.10
C LEU A 83 5.34 -5.33 -0.28
N THR A 84 4.24 -6.06 -0.42
CA THR A 84 3.07 -5.97 0.44
C THR A 84 3.04 -7.20 1.33
N ILE A 85 2.90 -7.02 2.63
CA ILE A 85 2.82 -8.12 3.59
C ILE A 85 1.45 -8.13 4.27
N ILE A 86 0.85 -9.30 4.39
CA ILE A 86 -0.44 -9.49 5.04
C ILE A 86 -0.21 -10.16 6.40
N LEU A 87 -0.73 -9.54 7.44
CA LEU A 87 -0.65 -10.00 8.83
C LEU A 87 -2.05 -10.09 9.44
N GLU A 88 -2.17 -10.76 10.58
CA GLU A 88 -3.40 -10.69 11.35
C GLU A 88 -3.65 -9.26 11.84
N ALA A 89 -4.85 -8.76 11.57
CA ALA A 89 -5.26 -7.43 12.01
C ALA A 89 -5.64 -7.45 13.49
N ASN A 90 -5.27 -6.39 14.20
CA ASN A 90 -5.79 -6.15 15.55
C ASN A 90 -7.00 -5.20 15.51
N ASP A 91 -7.55 -4.87 16.67
CA ASP A 91 -8.77 -4.07 16.79
C ASP A 91 -8.60 -2.59 16.38
N ARG A 92 -7.36 -2.14 16.13
CA ARG A 92 -7.09 -0.78 15.69
C ARG A 92 -7.30 -0.58 14.19
N VAL A 93 -7.36 -1.67 13.40
CA VAL A 93 -7.62 -1.58 11.97
C VAL A 93 -9.09 -1.26 11.73
N PRO A 94 -9.41 -0.09 11.11
CA PRO A 94 -10.81 0.24 10.83
C PRO A 94 -11.41 -0.71 9.80
N TYR A 95 -12.67 -1.09 9.99
CA TYR A 95 -13.36 -1.98 9.04
C TYR A 95 -13.43 -1.41 7.62
N TRP A 96 -13.46 -0.09 7.47
CA TRP A 96 -13.50 0.55 6.15
C TRP A 96 -12.18 0.41 5.37
N VAL A 97 -11.09 0.00 6.03
CA VAL A 97 -9.81 -0.28 5.37
C VAL A 97 -9.76 -1.71 4.85
N ASN A 98 -9.95 -2.70 5.72
CA ASN A 98 -9.75 -4.11 5.37
C ASN A 98 -11.07 -4.90 5.17
N SER A 99 -12.19 -4.21 5.04
CA SER A 99 -13.53 -4.82 4.87
C SER A 99 -13.91 -5.76 6.01
N GLY A 100 -13.41 -5.50 7.21
CA GLY A 100 -13.68 -6.32 8.40
C GLY A 100 -13.02 -7.70 8.40
N LEU A 101 -12.04 -7.92 7.52
CA LEU A 101 -11.32 -9.20 7.46
C LEU A 101 -10.45 -9.42 8.71
N ALA A 102 -10.08 -10.67 8.97
CA ALA A 102 -9.16 -11.01 10.06
C ALA A 102 -7.71 -10.55 9.79
N THR A 103 -7.40 -10.16 8.56
CA THR A 103 -6.07 -9.77 8.12
C THR A 103 -6.05 -8.35 7.57
N VAL A 104 -4.85 -7.77 7.49
CA VAL A 104 -4.61 -6.47 6.86
C VAL A 104 -3.26 -6.50 6.13
N GLY A 105 -3.23 -5.88 4.96
CA GLY A 105 -1.98 -5.74 4.20
C GLY A 105 -1.26 -4.45 4.57
N PHE A 106 0.08 -4.50 4.53
CA PHE A 106 0.96 -3.36 4.79
C PHE A 106 1.90 -3.15 3.61
N ARG A 107 2.09 -1.89 3.26
CA ARG A 107 3.05 -1.46 2.27
C ARG A 107 3.87 -0.30 2.83
N MET A 108 5.13 -0.23 2.47
CA MET A 108 5.99 0.93 2.79
C MET A 108 6.67 1.35 1.49
N PRO A 109 6.09 2.32 0.75
CA PRO A 109 6.63 2.72 -0.55
C PRO A 109 7.97 3.42 -0.39
N SER A 110 8.87 3.22 -1.36
CA SER A 110 10.24 3.75 -1.27
C SER A 110 10.43 5.13 -1.89
N HIS A 111 9.43 5.67 -2.60
CA HIS A 111 9.55 7.03 -3.12
C HIS A 111 9.72 8.02 -1.97
N PRO A 112 10.80 8.81 -1.92
CA PRO A 112 11.12 9.63 -0.74
C PRO A 112 10.03 10.60 -0.34
N ILE A 113 9.42 11.27 -1.30
CA ILE A 113 8.36 12.27 -1.03
C ILE A 113 7.11 11.58 -0.49
N THR A 114 6.69 10.48 -1.11
CA THR A 114 5.52 9.72 -0.66
C THR A 114 5.73 9.16 0.73
N LEU A 115 6.91 8.60 1.02
CA LEU A 115 7.24 8.08 2.33
C LEU A 115 7.25 9.19 3.40
N ASP A 116 7.80 10.36 3.09
CA ASP A 116 7.81 11.50 3.99
C ASP A 116 6.38 11.99 4.30
N LEU A 117 5.51 12.03 3.29
CA LEU A 117 4.10 12.38 3.50
C LEU A 117 3.42 11.40 4.45
N ILE A 118 3.67 10.11 4.31
CA ILE A 118 3.12 9.09 5.22
C ILE A 118 3.60 9.34 6.65
N ARG A 119 4.88 9.67 6.84
CA ARG A 119 5.42 10.02 8.16
C ARG A 119 4.70 11.23 8.78
N GLU A 120 4.42 12.24 7.97
CA GLU A 120 3.76 13.48 8.42
C GLU A 120 2.28 13.27 8.74
N THR A 121 1.56 12.54 7.90
CA THR A 121 0.09 12.43 7.98
C THR A 121 -0.39 11.24 8.80
N GLY A 122 0.45 10.25 9.04
CA GLY A 122 0.06 8.93 9.52
C GLY A 122 -0.31 7.99 8.38
N PRO A 123 -0.85 6.80 8.69
CA PRO A 123 -1.14 5.79 7.68
C PRO A 123 -2.07 6.30 6.58
N LEU A 124 -1.73 5.97 5.33
CA LEU A 124 -2.55 6.27 4.16
C LEU A 124 -3.02 4.95 3.53
N ILE A 125 -4.23 4.95 2.98
CA ILE A 125 -4.56 3.95 1.97
C ILE A 125 -4.02 4.47 0.63
N GLY A 126 -3.67 3.58 -0.27
CA GLY A 126 -3.04 3.98 -1.54
C GLY A 126 -3.17 2.88 -2.59
N PRO A 127 -4.39 2.50 -2.98
CA PRO A 127 -4.56 1.57 -4.09
C PRO A 127 -4.01 2.18 -5.38
N SER A 128 -3.76 1.35 -6.39
CA SER A 128 -3.29 1.84 -7.69
C SER A 128 -4.21 2.93 -8.24
N ALA A 129 -3.62 3.97 -8.85
CA ALA A 129 -4.36 5.12 -9.35
C ALA A 129 -4.96 4.83 -10.73
N ASN A 130 -5.99 4.01 -10.74
CA ASN A 130 -6.75 3.63 -11.95
C ASN A 130 -8.20 3.39 -11.56
N ILE A 131 -9.11 3.51 -12.52
CA ILE A 131 -10.48 3.03 -12.33
C ILE A 131 -10.41 1.51 -12.16
N SER A 132 -11.12 0.96 -11.17
CA SER A 132 -11.09 -0.47 -10.86
C SER A 132 -11.39 -1.33 -12.09
N GLY A 133 -10.54 -2.34 -12.33
CA GLY A 133 -10.63 -3.22 -13.49
C GLY A 133 -9.89 -2.74 -14.72
N GLN A 134 -9.38 -1.50 -14.73
CA GLN A 134 -8.54 -0.98 -15.81
C GLN A 134 -7.06 -1.18 -15.49
N ALA A 135 -6.19 -0.93 -16.49
CA ALA A 135 -4.76 -1.13 -16.33
C ALA A 135 -4.15 -0.18 -15.30
N SER A 136 -3.27 -0.71 -14.45
CA SER A 136 -2.33 0.06 -13.64
C SER A 136 -1.03 0.33 -14.43
N GLY A 137 -0.07 1.04 -13.85
CA GLY A 137 1.23 1.29 -14.49
C GLY A 137 1.22 2.36 -15.58
N VAL A 138 0.19 3.18 -15.64
CA VAL A 138 0.03 4.27 -16.60
C VAL A 138 0.78 5.53 -16.15
N THR A 139 0.94 6.50 -17.07
CA THR A 139 1.58 7.78 -16.79
C THR A 139 0.69 8.69 -15.95
N PHE A 140 1.30 9.68 -15.30
CA PHE A 140 0.57 10.69 -14.53
C PHE A 140 -0.47 11.42 -15.40
N ALA A 141 -0.11 11.80 -16.61
CA ALA A 141 -1.03 12.46 -17.54
C ALA A 141 -2.26 11.61 -17.85
N GLN A 142 -2.07 10.32 -18.07
CA GLN A 142 -3.19 9.39 -18.31
C GLN A 142 -4.10 9.27 -17.09
N ILE A 143 -3.52 9.22 -15.90
CA ILE A 143 -4.28 9.16 -14.64
C ILE A 143 -5.15 10.40 -14.47
N LEU A 144 -4.59 11.59 -14.67
CA LEU A 144 -5.37 12.83 -14.57
C LEU A 144 -6.54 12.83 -15.55
N GLU A 145 -6.32 12.35 -16.76
CA GLU A 145 -7.38 12.22 -17.77
C GLU A 145 -8.46 11.23 -17.33
N ASP A 146 -8.06 10.06 -16.82
CA ASP A 146 -8.99 9.03 -16.35
C ASP A 146 -9.87 9.51 -15.19
N PHE A 147 -9.38 10.44 -14.37
CA PHE A 147 -10.12 11.04 -13.27
C PHE A 147 -10.65 12.44 -13.60
N ASP A 148 -10.82 12.76 -14.89
CA ASP A 148 -11.41 14.02 -15.37
C ASP A 148 -10.73 15.28 -14.82
N GLN A 149 -9.41 15.23 -14.57
CA GLN A 149 -8.61 16.32 -14.00
C GLN A 149 -9.04 16.73 -12.58
N GLU A 150 -9.83 15.92 -11.89
CA GLU A 150 -10.37 16.26 -10.56
C GLU A 150 -9.41 15.94 -9.41
N VAL A 151 -8.34 15.18 -9.67
CA VAL A 151 -7.39 14.78 -8.63
C VAL A 151 -6.11 15.61 -8.70
N LEU A 152 -5.60 15.97 -7.53
CA LEU A 152 -4.30 16.60 -7.37
C LEU A 152 -3.23 15.51 -7.24
N GLY A 153 -2.03 15.77 -7.73
CA GLY A 153 -0.98 14.78 -7.59
C GLY A 153 0.42 15.32 -7.85
N LEU A 154 1.39 14.44 -7.65
CA LEU A 154 2.80 14.68 -7.89
C LEU A 154 3.27 13.79 -9.05
N GLU A 155 3.76 14.40 -10.12
CA GLU A 155 4.30 13.68 -11.27
C GLU A 155 5.74 13.24 -11.03
N ASP A 156 6.02 11.96 -11.23
CA ASP A 156 7.36 11.41 -11.29
C ASP A 156 7.36 10.08 -12.06
N ASP A 157 7.07 10.13 -13.35
CA ASP A 157 6.92 8.93 -14.18
C ASP A 157 8.23 8.09 -14.25
N THR A 158 9.38 8.73 -14.08
CA THR A 158 10.68 8.06 -14.24
C THR A 158 11.04 7.17 -13.05
N PHE A 159 10.44 7.38 -11.89
CA PHE A 159 10.71 6.60 -10.68
C PHE A 159 10.03 5.23 -10.69
N LEU A 160 8.92 5.09 -11.39
CA LEU A 160 8.07 3.90 -11.36
C LEU A 160 8.59 2.80 -12.27
N THR A 161 8.51 1.54 -11.80
CA THR A 161 8.78 0.36 -12.63
C THR A 161 7.60 -0.03 -13.52
N GLY A 162 6.39 0.37 -13.14
CA GLY A 162 5.15 -0.04 -13.79
C GLY A 162 4.67 -1.43 -13.38
N GLN A 163 5.36 -2.08 -12.45
CA GLN A 163 5.03 -3.43 -11.98
C GLN A 163 4.50 -3.37 -10.54
N ASP A 164 3.36 -4.02 -10.29
CA ASP A 164 2.77 -4.11 -8.94
C ASP A 164 3.68 -4.86 -7.96
N SER A 165 3.48 -4.60 -6.66
CA SER A 165 4.26 -5.23 -5.60
C SER A 165 4.03 -6.74 -5.49
N THR A 166 5.04 -7.47 -5.01
CA THR A 166 4.86 -8.84 -4.52
C THR A 166 3.99 -8.82 -3.27
N ILE A 167 3.02 -9.73 -3.18
CA ILE A 167 2.16 -9.87 -1.99
C ILE A 167 2.46 -11.17 -1.30
N LEU A 168 2.85 -11.08 -0.02
CA LEU A 168 3.08 -12.24 0.86
C LEU A 168 2.02 -12.29 1.95
N ASN A 169 1.36 -13.41 2.10
CA ASN A 169 0.51 -13.67 3.27
C ASN A 169 1.35 -14.34 4.36
N LEU A 170 1.55 -13.61 5.46
CA LEU A 170 2.32 -14.05 6.62
C LEU A 170 1.43 -14.49 7.79
N SER A 171 0.10 -14.48 7.60
CA SER A 171 -0.85 -14.77 8.69
C SER A 171 -1.02 -16.25 8.99
N GLY A 172 -0.58 -17.13 8.09
CA GLY A 172 -0.64 -18.57 8.27
C GLY A 172 0.67 -19.15 8.82
N ASP A 173 0.73 -20.48 8.99
CA ASP A 173 1.93 -21.18 9.46
C ASP A 173 3.06 -21.11 8.46
N LYS A 174 2.73 -21.07 7.18
CA LYS A 174 3.68 -20.94 6.07
C LYS A 174 3.37 -19.71 5.25
N VAL A 175 4.41 -19.13 4.64
CA VAL A 175 4.26 -17.96 3.78
C VAL A 175 3.66 -18.36 2.44
N LYS A 176 2.65 -17.63 1.99
CA LYS A 176 2.04 -17.81 0.68
C LYS A 176 2.24 -16.57 -0.18
N ILE A 177 2.71 -16.77 -1.39
CA ILE A 177 2.81 -15.69 -2.39
C ILE A 177 1.44 -15.56 -3.06
N LEU A 178 0.75 -14.45 -2.81
CA LEU A 178 -0.57 -14.18 -3.40
C LEU A 178 -0.45 -13.47 -4.74
N ARG A 179 0.63 -12.74 -4.95
CA ARG A 179 0.93 -12.07 -6.22
C ARG A 179 2.45 -11.98 -6.36
N GLN A 180 2.97 -12.40 -7.51
CA GLN A 180 4.37 -12.26 -7.82
C GLN A 180 4.64 -10.88 -8.43
N GLY A 181 5.51 -10.10 -7.79
CA GLY A 181 6.06 -8.86 -8.30
C GLY A 181 7.58 -8.98 -8.50
N ALA A 182 8.30 -7.87 -8.32
CA ALA A 182 9.75 -7.83 -8.50
C ALA A 182 10.53 -8.67 -7.47
N ILE A 183 10.02 -8.76 -6.23
CA ILE A 183 10.67 -9.53 -5.16
C ILE A 183 10.26 -10.99 -5.29
N LYS A 184 11.22 -11.88 -5.47
CA LYS A 184 11.00 -13.30 -5.66
C LYS A 184 11.24 -14.09 -4.38
N ARG A 185 10.69 -15.31 -4.33
CA ARG A 185 10.92 -16.26 -3.24
C ARG A 185 12.41 -16.44 -2.95
N GLU A 186 13.23 -16.59 -3.99
CA GLU A 186 14.69 -16.76 -3.89
C GLU A 186 15.37 -15.57 -3.22
N ASP A 187 14.91 -14.33 -3.52
CA ASP A 187 15.43 -13.11 -2.92
C ASP A 187 15.18 -13.11 -1.40
N ILE A 188 13.97 -13.54 -1.01
CA ILE A 188 13.58 -13.61 0.41
C ILE A 188 14.39 -14.68 1.13
N LEU A 189 14.48 -15.87 0.56
CA LEU A 189 15.20 -17.00 1.16
C LEU A 189 16.72 -16.75 1.26
N ALA A 190 17.29 -15.94 0.37
CA ALA A 190 18.68 -15.54 0.44
C ALA A 190 18.99 -14.72 1.71
N ARG A 191 18.01 -13.96 2.20
CA ARG A 191 18.14 -13.12 3.41
C ARG A 191 17.60 -13.78 4.66
N LEU A 192 16.50 -14.55 4.50
CA LEU A 192 15.76 -15.19 5.59
C LEU A 192 15.57 -16.68 5.26
N PRO A 193 16.63 -17.50 5.35
CA PRO A 193 16.53 -18.91 5.00
C PRO A 193 15.60 -19.71 5.93
N GLU A 194 15.29 -19.18 7.10
CA GLU A 194 14.39 -19.78 8.08
C GLU A 194 12.91 -19.74 7.69
N ILE A 195 12.52 -18.94 6.70
CA ILE A 195 11.13 -18.83 6.28
C ILE A 195 10.70 -20.07 5.52
N SER A 196 9.53 -20.61 5.90
CA SER A 196 8.90 -21.75 5.22
C SER A 196 7.78 -21.25 4.32
N PHE A 197 7.89 -21.50 3.02
CA PHE A 197 6.85 -21.16 2.05
C PHE A 197 5.92 -22.34 1.83
N GLU A 198 4.64 -22.04 1.51
CA GLU A 198 3.73 -23.07 1.03
C GLU A 198 4.24 -23.63 -0.29
N GLU A 199 4.06 -24.93 -0.50
CA GLU A 199 4.32 -25.59 -1.78
C GLU A 199 3.24 -25.19 -2.79
N GLU A 200 3.64 -25.00 -4.06
CA GLU A 200 2.72 -24.70 -5.17
C GLU A 200 1.88 -25.94 -5.55
#